data_3212a2cbaaf13f89d852d4f4eb981989
#
_entry.id   3212a2cbaaf13f89d852d4f4eb981989
#
_cell.length_a   1.000
_cell.length_b   1.000
_cell.length_c   1.000
_cell.angle_alpha   90.00
_cell.angle_beta   90.00
_cell.angle_gamma   90.00
#
_symmetry.space_group_name_H-M   'P 1'
#
loop_
_entity.id
_entity.type
_entity.pdbx_description
1 polymer ?
#
loop_
_entity_poly.entity_id
_entity_poly.type
_entity_poly.pdbx_seq_one_letter_code
_entity_poly.pdbx_strand_id
1 'polypeptide(L)'
;MTLLEAIDARHSVRRYREEPIPDETRAALDAACKEFNEKGGLNMQILYDEPECFSSRMAHYGHFENANNYIAIVGKKAPDLDERAGYWGEMLALTAQTLGLNTCWVALTHGKSKAVINKGETEVIILSLGCGATQGREHTSKPTADLSDLSADAPDWYKQGVAAAMKAPTATNQQKFRITRAGNAVTVKTGLVGPCLKIDLGIVKC
;
A
#
# COMPACT_ATOMS: atom_id res chain seq x y z
N MET A 1 13.34 11.99 -5.25
CA MET A 1 13.26 10.50 -5.22
C MET A 1 12.35 10.07 -6.36
N THR A 2 12.75 9.09 -7.15
CA THR A 2 11.91 8.45 -8.19
C THR A 2 10.98 7.40 -7.57
N LEU A 3 9.97 6.93 -8.31
CA LEU A 3 9.11 5.82 -7.84
C LEU A 3 9.90 4.52 -7.61
N LEU A 4 10.91 4.23 -8.42
CA LEU A 4 11.77 3.06 -8.21
C LEU A 4 12.58 3.15 -6.92
N GLU A 5 13.15 4.32 -6.62
CA GLU A 5 13.82 4.56 -5.34
C GLU A 5 12.83 4.50 -4.16
N ALA A 6 11.57 4.89 -4.37
CA ALA A 6 10.54 4.81 -3.35
C ALA A 6 10.17 3.35 -2.99
N ILE A 7 10.25 2.40 -3.94
CA ILE A 7 10.07 0.97 -3.66
C ILE A 7 11.07 0.47 -2.63
N ASP A 8 12.33 0.92 -2.74
CA ASP A 8 13.38 0.55 -1.79
C ASP A 8 13.25 1.27 -0.44
N ALA A 9 12.82 2.53 -0.46
CA ALA A 9 12.78 3.39 0.73
C ALA A 9 11.50 3.22 1.56
N ARG A 10 10.39 2.77 0.95
CA ARG A 10 9.09 2.67 1.61
C ARG A 10 9.04 1.48 2.58
N HIS A 11 8.88 1.79 3.84
CA HIS A 11 8.62 0.78 4.89
C HIS A 11 7.35 1.14 5.66
N SER A 12 6.79 0.18 6.38
CA SER A 12 5.64 0.43 7.25
C SER A 12 6.04 1.27 8.45
N VAL A 13 5.48 2.47 8.55
CA VAL A 13 5.70 3.42 9.66
C VAL A 13 4.39 3.62 10.41
N ARG A 14 4.45 3.49 11.73
CA ARG A 14 3.29 3.61 12.64
C ARG A 14 3.44 4.74 13.65
N ARG A 15 4.61 5.36 13.74
CA ARG A 15 4.91 6.46 14.64
C ARG A 15 5.24 7.70 13.83
N TYR A 16 4.44 8.73 14.00
CA TYR A 16 4.54 9.96 13.23
C TYR A 16 4.94 11.12 14.13
N ARG A 17 5.51 12.18 13.52
CA ARG A 17 5.78 13.45 14.18
C ARG A 17 4.48 14.25 14.29
N GLU A 18 4.37 15.07 15.32
CA GLU A 18 3.24 15.99 15.51
C GLU A 18 3.44 17.27 14.65
N GLU A 19 3.58 17.08 13.36
CA GLU A 19 3.70 18.20 12.42
C GLU A 19 2.69 18.04 11.29
N PRO A 20 2.06 19.12 10.85
CA PRO A 20 1.13 19.07 9.74
C PRO A 20 1.86 18.76 8.44
N ILE A 21 1.19 18.03 7.55
CA ILE A 21 1.68 17.85 6.18
C ILE A 21 1.59 19.21 5.47
N PRO A 22 2.67 19.72 4.84
CA PRO A 22 2.65 21.00 4.16
C PRO A 22 1.60 21.06 3.04
N ASP A 23 0.99 22.22 2.84
CA ASP A 23 -0.09 22.40 1.85
C ASP A 23 0.33 22.03 0.43
N GLU A 24 1.56 22.34 0.03
CA GLU A 24 2.11 21.94 -1.28
C GLU A 24 2.17 20.41 -1.41
N THR A 25 2.59 19.71 -0.35
CA THR A 25 2.64 18.26 -0.31
C THR A 25 1.23 17.66 -0.34
N ARG A 26 0.27 18.24 0.40
CA ARG A 26 -1.15 17.83 0.33
C ARG A 26 -1.67 17.98 -1.10
N ALA A 27 -1.48 19.13 -1.72
CA ALA A 27 -1.96 19.41 -3.08
C ALA A 27 -1.38 18.42 -4.12
N ALA A 28 -0.09 18.10 -4.01
CA ALA A 28 0.56 17.12 -4.89
C ALA A 28 -0.01 15.70 -4.70
N LEU A 29 -0.22 15.29 -3.44
CA LEU A 29 -0.76 13.97 -3.12
C LEU A 29 -2.24 13.86 -3.52
N ASP A 30 -3.04 14.91 -3.32
CA ASP A 30 -4.45 14.97 -3.73
C ASP A 30 -4.60 14.88 -5.26
N ALA A 31 -3.70 15.55 -6.01
CA ALA A 31 -3.67 15.45 -7.46
C ALA A 31 -3.38 14.02 -7.92
N ALA A 32 -2.41 13.35 -7.32
CA ALA A 32 -2.09 11.96 -7.60
C ALA A 32 -3.27 11.01 -7.22
N CYS A 33 -3.89 11.24 -6.07
CA CYS A 33 -5.06 10.48 -5.62
C CYS A 33 -6.21 10.58 -6.63
N LYS A 34 -6.49 11.80 -7.13
CA LYS A 34 -7.50 12.03 -8.16
C LYS A 34 -7.18 11.26 -9.44
N GLU A 35 -5.95 11.36 -9.93
CA GLU A 35 -5.50 10.64 -11.14
C GLU A 35 -5.67 9.13 -10.98
N PHE A 36 -5.24 8.58 -9.84
CA PHE A 36 -5.32 7.14 -9.59
C PHE A 36 -6.75 6.65 -9.37
N ASN A 37 -7.63 7.49 -8.81
CA ASN A 37 -9.06 7.22 -8.75
C ASN A 37 -9.68 7.08 -10.15
N GLU A 38 -9.35 7.99 -11.06
CA GLU A 38 -9.83 7.95 -12.45
C GLU A 38 -9.34 6.70 -13.17
N LYS A 39 -8.04 6.38 -13.06
CA LYS A 39 -7.43 5.21 -13.70
C LYS A 39 -7.89 3.88 -13.10
N GLY A 40 -8.05 3.84 -11.77
CA GLY A 40 -8.40 2.65 -11.01
C GLY A 40 -9.91 2.40 -10.89
N GLY A 41 -10.76 3.37 -11.25
CA GLY A 41 -12.19 3.31 -10.97
C GLY A 41 -12.48 3.17 -9.48
N LEU A 42 -11.74 3.92 -8.66
CA LEU A 42 -11.83 3.92 -7.20
C LEU A 42 -12.36 5.27 -6.69
N ASN A 43 -12.61 5.35 -5.40
CA ASN A 43 -12.96 6.56 -4.65
C ASN A 43 -12.06 6.64 -3.42
N MET A 44 -10.74 6.62 -3.64
CA MET A 44 -9.76 6.83 -2.56
C MET A 44 -9.89 8.25 -2.04
N GLN A 45 -9.80 8.41 -0.72
CA GLN A 45 -9.93 9.68 -0.05
C GLN A 45 -8.78 9.86 0.94
N ILE A 46 -8.16 11.02 0.93
CA ILE A 46 -7.13 11.37 1.90
C ILE A 46 -7.79 12.22 2.99
N LEU A 47 -7.74 11.74 4.22
CA LEU A 47 -8.29 12.43 5.39
C LEU A 47 -7.12 13.04 6.16
N TYR A 48 -7.05 14.35 6.15
CA TYR A 48 -6.04 15.11 6.88
C TYR A 48 -6.58 15.56 8.23
N ASP A 49 -5.70 15.65 9.23
CA ASP A 49 -5.98 16.16 10.57
C ASP A 49 -7.19 15.46 11.23
N GLU A 50 -7.33 14.16 10.99
CA GLU A 50 -8.40 13.31 11.50
C GLU A 50 -7.82 12.21 12.42
N PRO A 51 -7.58 12.47 13.71
CA PRO A 51 -6.97 11.52 14.64
C PRO A 51 -7.93 10.42 15.13
N GLU A 52 -9.25 10.58 15.00
CA GLU A 52 -10.22 9.66 15.60
C GLU A 52 -10.11 8.24 15.06
N CYS A 53 -9.77 8.08 13.80
CA CYS A 53 -9.57 6.77 13.19
C CYS A 53 -8.48 5.94 13.90
N PHE A 54 -7.44 6.60 14.40
CA PHE A 54 -6.33 5.95 15.10
C PHE A 54 -6.31 6.16 16.63
N SER A 55 -7.33 6.77 17.21
CA SER A 55 -7.48 6.94 18.66
C SER A 55 -8.21 5.78 19.35
N SER A 56 -8.71 4.81 18.59
CA SER A 56 -9.48 3.68 19.14
C SER A 56 -8.58 2.68 19.88
N ARG A 57 -9.22 1.85 20.76
CA ARG A 57 -8.50 0.75 21.44
C ARG A 57 -7.81 -0.19 20.43
N MET A 58 -8.39 -0.43 19.27
CA MET A 58 -7.81 -1.27 18.23
C MET A 58 -6.58 -0.63 17.60
N ALA A 59 -6.57 0.69 17.42
CA ALA A 59 -5.40 1.42 16.92
C ALA A 59 -4.24 1.37 17.93
N HIS A 60 -4.50 1.48 19.22
CA HIS A 60 -3.48 1.28 20.25
C HIS A 60 -2.85 -0.12 20.19
N TYR A 61 -3.65 -1.15 19.92
CA TYR A 61 -3.11 -2.50 19.68
C TYR A 61 -2.19 -2.56 18.45
N GLY A 62 -2.44 -1.73 17.44
CA GLY A 62 -1.60 -1.57 16.25
C GLY A 62 -0.33 -0.75 16.49
N HIS A 63 -0.12 -0.20 17.71
CA HIS A 63 1.01 0.66 18.08
C HIS A 63 1.14 1.93 17.22
N PHE A 64 0.00 2.53 16.84
CA PHE A 64 -0.01 3.81 16.14
C PHE A 64 0.16 4.97 17.12
N GLU A 65 1.08 5.89 16.81
CA GLU A 65 1.34 7.12 17.56
C GLU A 65 1.27 8.31 16.59
N ASN A 66 0.47 9.33 16.92
CA ASN A 66 0.28 10.56 16.13
C ASN A 66 -0.14 10.31 14.66
N ALA A 67 -0.91 9.23 14.42
CA ALA A 67 -1.45 8.91 13.11
C ALA A 67 -2.70 9.76 12.83
N ASN A 68 -2.48 11.05 12.52
CA ASN A 68 -3.54 12.06 12.36
C ASN A 68 -4.04 12.17 10.91
N ASN A 69 -3.44 11.44 9.99
CA ASN A 69 -3.87 11.46 8.59
C ASN A 69 -3.90 10.02 8.06
N TYR A 70 -4.77 9.78 7.10
CA TYR A 70 -4.85 8.46 6.46
C TYR A 70 -5.47 8.53 5.06
N ILE A 71 -5.23 7.49 4.29
CA ILE A 71 -5.86 7.26 3.00
C ILE A 71 -6.89 6.14 3.21
N ALA A 72 -8.16 6.42 2.96
CA ALA A 72 -9.20 5.40 2.91
C ALA A 72 -9.39 4.93 1.46
N ILE A 73 -9.22 3.65 1.19
CA ILE A 73 -9.43 3.08 -0.13
C ILE A 73 -10.86 2.58 -0.22
N VAL A 74 -11.66 3.30 -0.99
CA VAL A 74 -13.08 3.04 -1.21
C VAL A 74 -13.31 2.74 -2.68
N GLY A 75 -14.27 1.89 -2.98
CA GLY A 75 -14.66 1.63 -4.36
C GLY A 75 -15.95 0.84 -4.48
N LYS A 76 -16.50 0.80 -5.70
CA LYS A 76 -17.70 0.00 -6.01
C LYS A 76 -17.40 -1.48 -5.89
N LYS A 77 -18.27 -2.21 -5.21
CA LYS A 77 -18.17 -3.67 -5.04
C LYS A 77 -18.06 -4.36 -6.39
N ALA A 78 -16.96 -5.07 -6.59
CA ALA A 78 -16.65 -5.83 -7.80
C ALA A 78 -15.68 -6.98 -7.47
N PRO A 79 -15.61 -8.04 -8.27
CA PRO A 79 -14.71 -9.18 -8.00
C PRO A 79 -13.22 -8.83 -7.97
N ASP A 80 -12.83 -7.73 -8.65
CA ASP A 80 -11.47 -7.23 -8.79
C ASP A 80 -11.17 -5.99 -7.91
N LEU A 81 -12.14 -5.55 -7.08
CA LEU A 81 -11.99 -4.35 -6.26
C LEU A 81 -10.77 -4.40 -5.36
N ASP A 82 -10.56 -5.51 -4.65
CA ASP A 82 -9.45 -5.66 -3.72
C ASP A 82 -8.09 -5.59 -4.43
N GLU A 83 -7.99 -6.19 -5.63
CA GLU A 83 -6.77 -6.14 -6.43
C GLU A 83 -6.48 -4.73 -6.94
N ARG A 84 -7.50 -4.02 -7.46
CA ARG A 84 -7.36 -2.62 -7.87
C ARG A 84 -7.00 -1.71 -6.69
N ALA A 85 -7.63 -1.95 -5.53
CA ALA A 85 -7.32 -1.24 -4.29
C ALA A 85 -5.86 -1.42 -3.88
N GLY A 86 -5.34 -2.66 -3.97
CA GLY A 86 -3.93 -2.95 -3.71
C GLY A 86 -3.00 -2.22 -4.66
N TYR A 87 -3.25 -2.31 -5.97
CA TYR A 87 -2.41 -1.69 -7.00
C TYR A 87 -2.36 -0.16 -6.87
N TRP A 88 -3.51 0.49 -6.92
CA TRP A 88 -3.57 1.95 -6.90
C TRP A 88 -3.30 2.55 -5.52
N GLY A 89 -3.60 1.80 -4.46
CA GLY A 89 -3.22 2.17 -3.10
C GLY A 89 -1.71 2.17 -2.91
N GLU A 90 -0.99 1.19 -3.46
CA GLU A 90 0.48 1.17 -3.40
C GLU A 90 1.10 2.27 -4.28
N MET A 91 0.55 2.53 -5.47
CA MET A 91 0.96 3.69 -6.27
C MET A 91 0.87 4.98 -5.47
N LEU A 92 -0.21 5.17 -4.69
CA LEU A 92 -0.37 6.36 -3.85
C LEU A 92 0.58 6.36 -2.65
N ALA A 93 0.85 5.20 -2.05
CA ALA A 93 1.83 5.04 -0.97
C ALA A 93 3.26 5.34 -1.44
N LEU A 94 3.65 4.87 -2.63
CA LEU A 94 4.93 5.19 -3.25
C LEU A 94 5.04 6.68 -3.62
N THR A 95 3.96 7.28 -4.11
CA THR A 95 3.92 8.72 -4.36
C THR A 95 4.08 9.51 -3.05
N ALA A 96 3.41 9.11 -1.97
CA ALA A 96 3.59 9.70 -0.66
C ALA A 96 5.07 9.62 -0.20
N GLN A 97 5.72 8.46 -0.44
CA GLN A 97 7.13 8.27 -0.13
C GLN A 97 8.04 9.22 -0.94
N THR A 98 7.75 9.47 -2.23
CA THR A 98 8.50 10.43 -3.04
C THR A 98 8.38 11.87 -2.52
N LEU A 99 7.27 12.19 -1.86
CA LEU A 99 6.98 13.48 -1.23
C LEU A 99 7.50 13.57 0.23
N GLY A 100 8.27 12.58 0.70
CA GLY A 100 8.83 12.56 2.05
C GLY A 100 7.87 12.10 3.15
N LEU A 101 6.70 11.59 2.79
CA LEU A 101 5.74 11.03 3.73
C LEU A 101 5.94 9.52 3.87
N ASN A 102 5.51 9.00 5.01
CA ASN A 102 5.53 7.56 5.29
C ASN A 102 4.11 7.03 5.46
N THR A 103 3.93 5.75 5.18
CA THR A 103 2.63 5.07 5.23
C THR A 103 2.72 3.72 5.94
N CYS A 104 1.56 3.19 6.33
CA CYS A 104 1.41 1.79 6.74
C CYS A 104 0.03 1.29 6.32
N TRP A 105 -0.03 0.15 5.66
CA TRP A 105 -1.27 -0.58 5.36
C TRP A 105 -1.90 -1.10 6.65
N VAL A 106 -3.21 -0.86 6.83
CA VAL A 106 -3.95 -1.17 8.07
C VAL A 106 -5.29 -1.81 7.74
N ALA A 107 -5.42 -3.11 8.06
CA ALA A 107 -6.65 -3.85 7.77
C ALA A 107 -7.63 -3.90 8.96
N LEU A 108 -7.13 -3.96 10.21
CA LEU A 108 -7.97 -4.23 11.39
C LEU A 108 -7.69 -3.28 12.57
N THR A 109 -6.48 -2.73 12.69
CA THR A 109 -6.05 -1.99 13.87
C THR A 109 -6.32 -0.49 13.73
N HIS A 110 -7.56 -0.15 13.38
CA HIS A 110 -8.05 1.22 13.29
C HIS A 110 -9.49 1.32 13.80
N GLY A 111 -9.98 2.52 14.03
CA GLY A 111 -11.38 2.82 14.35
C GLY A 111 -12.21 3.03 13.08
N LYS A 112 -13.37 3.64 13.25
CA LYS A 112 -14.24 3.99 12.13
C LYS A 112 -13.62 5.15 11.34
N SER A 113 -13.48 4.99 10.03
CA SER A 113 -13.04 6.09 9.18
C SER A 113 -14.15 7.12 8.94
N LYS A 114 -13.75 8.32 8.55
CA LYS A 114 -14.67 9.41 8.14
C LYS A 114 -14.84 9.46 6.61
N ALA A 115 -14.35 8.47 5.89
CA ALA A 115 -14.51 8.42 4.43
C ALA A 115 -15.98 8.38 4.02
N VAL A 116 -16.31 9.06 2.95
CA VAL A 116 -17.64 9.05 2.34
C VAL A 116 -17.77 7.78 1.49
N ILE A 117 -18.75 6.95 1.84
CA ILE A 117 -19.06 5.71 1.12
C ILE A 117 -20.38 5.88 0.40
N ASN A 118 -20.35 5.99 -0.93
CA ASN A 118 -21.53 6.15 -1.75
C ASN A 118 -22.31 4.83 -1.89
N LYS A 119 -23.54 4.91 -2.42
CA LYS A 119 -24.36 3.73 -2.67
C LYS A 119 -23.63 2.72 -3.57
N GLY A 120 -23.48 1.51 -3.11
CA GLY A 120 -22.80 0.41 -3.82
C GLY A 120 -21.28 0.37 -3.64
N GLU A 121 -20.71 1.31 -2.90
CA GLU A 121 -19.31 1.30 -2.51
C GLU A 121 -19.07 0.55 -1.19
N THR A 122 -17.83 0.28 -0.93
CA THR A 122 -17.32 -0.22 0.35
C THR A 122 -15.91 0.31 0.59
N GLU A 123 -15.57 0.58 1.85
CA GLU A 123 -14.19 0.77 2.26
C GLU A 123 -13.50 -0.60 2.25
N VAL A 124 -12.37 -0.67 1.57
CA VAL A 124 -11.59 -1.91 1.40
C VAL A 124 -10.52 -2.01 2.48
N ILE A 125 -9.76 -0.95 2.66
CA ILE A 125 -8.61 -0.91 3.57
C ILE A 125 -8.17 0.54 3.77
N ILE A 126 -7.40 0.79 4.82
CA ILE A 126 -6.83 2.10 5.16
C ILE A 126 -5.31 2.05 5.12
N LEU A 127 -4.68 3.16 4.78
CA LEU A 127 -3.25 3.41 5.00
C LEU A 127 -3.11 4.58 5.96
N SER A 128 -2.39 4.43 7.07
CA SER A 128 -1.96 5.58 7.86
C SER A 128 -0.93 6.40 7.08
N LEU A 129 -0.89 7.71 7.29
CA LEU A 129 -0.10 8.66 6.50
C LEU A 129 0.47 9.75 7.41
N GLY A 130 1.71 10.18 7.17
CA GLY A 130 2.29 11.32 7.85
C GLY A 130 3.80 11.41 7.72
N CYS A 131 4.37 12.40 8.40
CA CYS A 131 5.82 12.55 8.55
C CYS A 131 6.31 11.56 9.61
N GLY A 132 7.01 10.51 9.20
CA GLY A 132 7.46 9.46 10.11
C GLY A 132 8.46 9.94 11.15
N ALA A 133 8.28 9.53 12.42
CA ALA A 133 9.29 9.68 13.45
C ALA A 133 10.51 8.77 13.23
N THR A 134 10.33 7.75 12.39
CA THR A 134 11.38 6.84 11.88
C THR A 134 11.09 6.53 10.42
N GLN A 135 12.06 5.95 9.72
CA GLN A 135 11.86 5.47 8.34
C GLN A 135 11.33 4.02 8.27
N GLY A 136 10.93 3.45 9.40
CA GLY A 136 10.50 2.07 9.48
C GLY A 136 11.67 1.07 9.39
N ARG A 137 11.34 -0.16 9.08
CA ARG A 137 12.34 -1.23 8.90
C ARG A 137 12.00 -2.04 7.67
N GLU A 138 13.02 -2.46 6.93
CA GLU A 138 12.87 -3.42 5.85
C GLU A 138 12.26 -4.73 6.41
N HIS A 139 11.30 -5.29 5.69
CA HIS A 139 10.73 -6.57 6.08
C HIS A 139 11.68 -7.73 5.73
N THR A 140 11.61 -8.82 6.45
CA THR A 140 12.33 -10.05 6.10
C THR A 140 11.64 -10.71 4.90
N SER A 141 12.35 -10.79 3.79
CA SER A 141 11.85 -11.45 2.58
C SER A 141 12.08 -12.96 2.64
N LYS A 142 11.14 -13.71 2.07
CA LYS A 142 11.32 -15.14 1.80
C LYS A 142 12.38 -15.34 0.70
N PRO A 143 12.96 -16.55 0.59
CA PRO A 143 13.85 -16.88 -0.53
C PRO A 143 13.17 -16.63 -1.88
N THR A 144 13.89 -16.03 -2.84
CA THR A 144 13.36 -15.74 -4.18
C THR A 144 12.79 -17.01 -4.87
N ALA A 145 13.41 -18.15 -4.67
CA ALA A 145 12.96 -19.43 -5.22
C ALA A 145 11.57 -19.87 -4.73
N ASP A 146 11.14 -19.38 -3.53
CA ASP A 146 9.81 -19.66 -2.99
C ASP A 146 8.74 -18.77 -3.64
N LEU A 147 9.15 -17.59 -4.16
CA LEU A 147 8.26 -16.56 -4.64
C LEU A 147 8.28 -16.39 -6.17
N SER A 148 9.29 -16.91 -6.85
CA SER A 148 9.40 -16.78 -8.31
C SER A 148 10.03 -18.01 -8.96
N ASP A 149 9.95 -18.06 -10.29
CA ASP A 149 10.69 -19.01 -11.15
C ASP A 149 11.99 -18.39 -11.70
N LEU A 150 12.52 -17.37 -10.99
CA LEU A 150 13.70 -16.64 -11.43
C LEU A 150 14.90 -17.57 -11.55
N SER A 151 15.48 -17.63 -12.75
CA SER A 151 16.72 -18.37 -13.06
C SER A 151 17.88 -17.42 -13.33
N ALA A 152 19.11 -17.92 -13.29
CA ALA A 152 20.32 -17.12 -13.50
C ALA A 152 20.39 -16.48 -14.90
N ASP A 153 19.86 -17.16 -15.91
CA ASP A 153 19.78 -16.77 -17.32
C ASP A 153 18.54 -15.92 -17.66
N ALA A 154 17.70 -15.59 -16.65
CA ALA A 154 16.54 -14.73 -16.87
C ALA A 154 16.96 -13.34 -17.35
N PRO A 155 16.15 -12.67 -18.21
CA PRO A 155 16.48 -11.32 -18.68
C PRO A 155 16.44 -10.31 -17.53
N ASP A 156 17.25 -9.25 -17.65
CA ASP A 156 17.45 -8.28 -16.57
C ASP A 156 16.16 -7.55 -16.17
N TRP A 157 15.29 -7.25 -17.11
CA TRP A 157 13.99 -6.64 -16.81
C TRP A 157 13.15 -7.53 -15.86
N TYR A 158 13.21 -8.87 -16.02
CA TYR A 158 12.49 -9.79 -15.15
C TYR A 158 13.15 -9.90 -13.77
N LYS A 159 14.49 -9.92 -13.73
CA LYS A 159 15.24 -9.88 -12.46
C LYS A 159 14.88 -8.64 -11.65
N GLN A 160 14.86 -7.47 -12.29
CA GLN A 160 14.49 -6.21 -11.65
C GLN A 160 13.02 -6.19 -11.19
N GLY A 161 12.09 -6.67 -12.02
CA GLY A 161 10.69 -6.77 -11.66
C GLY A 161 10.43 -7.70 -10.47
N VAL A 162 11.09 -8.87 -10.42
CA VAL A 162 11.01 -9.78 -9.27
C VAL A 162 11.60 -9.12 -8.02
N ALA A 163 12.76 -8.47 -8.13
CA ALA A 163 13.39 -7.78 -7.00
C ALA A 163 12.47 -6.68 -6.42
N ALA A 164 11.83 -5.89 -7.27
CA ALA A 164 10.86 -4.87 -6.85
C ALA A 164 9.63 -5.52 -6.18
N ALA A 165 9.02 -6.52 -6.80
CA ALA A 165 7.85 -7.22 -6.28
C ALA A 165 8.11 -7.89 -4.91
N MET A 166 9.33 -8.34 -4.65
CA MET A 166 9.73 -8.89 -3.36
C MET A 166 9.79 -7.85 -2.23
N LYS A 167 9.77 -6.56 -2.55
CA LYS A 167 9.70 -5.46 -1.57
C LYS A 167 8.25 -5.05 -1.23
N ALA A 168 7.28 -5.60 -1.94
CA ALA A 168 5.86 -5.32 -1.72
C ALA A 168 5.43 -5.68 -0.28
N PRO A 169 4.77 -4.77 0.44
CA PRO A 169 4.20 -5.12 1.74
C PRO A 169 3.04 -6.11 1.56
N THR A 170 2.95 -7.07 2.46
CA THR A 170 1.85 -8.03 2.49
C THR A 170 1.27 -8.14 3.89
N ALA A 171 0.00 -8.51 4.00
CA ALA A 171 -0.67 -8.68 5.28
C ALA A 171 0.15 -9.64 6.18
N THR A 172 0.50 -9.17 7.39
CA THR A 172 1.33 -9.91 8.36
C THR A 172 2.66 -10.43 7.80
N ASN A 173 3.19 -9.79 6.75
CA ASN A 173 4.38 -10.23 6.01
C ASN A 173 4.27 -11.68 5.49
N GLN A 174 3.05 -12.09 5.10
CA GLN A 174 2.79 -13.48 4.70
C GLN A 174 3.45 -13.88 3.38
N GLN A 175 3.68 -12.92 2.47
CA GLN A 175 4.33 -13.12 1.16
C GLN A 175 3.79 -14.36 0.45
N LYS A 176 2.46 -14.46 0.32
CA LYS A 176 1.75 -15.58 -0.30
C LYS A 176 1.43 -15.27 -1.76
N PHE A 177 2.46 -15.08 -2.55
CA PHE A 177 2.35 -14.90 -4.00
C PHE A 177 3.39 -15.75 -4.74
N ARG A 178 3.16 -15.96 -6.02
CA ARG A 178 4.12 -16.62 -6.92
C ARG A 178 4.17 -15.87 -8.24
N ILE A 179 5.37 -15.50 -8.66
CA ILE A 179 5.67 -14.83 -9.92
C ILE A 179 6.25 -15.86 -10.88
N THR A 180 5.71 -15.93 -12.09
CA THR A 180 6.21 -16.83 -13.14
C THR A 180 6.27 -16.12 -14.47
N ARG A 181 7.21 -16.51 -15.33
CA ARG A 181 7.43 -15.92 -16.65
C ARG A 181 7.30 -16.97 -17.77
N ALA A 182 6.61 -16.58 -18.84
CA ALA A 182 6.56 -17.33 -20.08
C ALA A 182 6.83 -16.36 -21.25
N GLY A 183 8.01 -16.42 -21.85
CA GLY A 183 8.47 -15.45 -22.84
C GLY A 183 8.53 -14.04 -22.23
N ASN A 184 7.76 -13.10 -22.77
CA ASN A 184 7.62 -11.72 -22.27
C ASN A 184 6.40 -11.51 -21.38
N ALA A 185 5.64 -12.55 -21.09
CA ALA A 185 4.48 -12.48 -20.21
C ALA A 185 4.87 -12.86 -18.77
N VAL A 186 4.47 -12.04 -17.81
CA VAL A 186 4.61 -12.31 -16.37
C VAL A 186 3.23 -12.60 -15.78
N THR A 187 3.15 -13.64 -14.99
CA THR A 187 1.95 -14.00 -14.23
C THR A 187 2.25 -13.92 -12.74
N VAL A 188 1.43 -13.16 -11.99
CA VAL A 188 1.48 -13.16 -10.54
C VAL A 188 0.22 -13.82 -10.02
N LYS A 189 0.37 -14.85 -9.17
CA LYS A 189 -0.74 -15.56 -8.52
C LYS A 189 -0.63 -15.42 -7.02
N THR A 190 -1.77 -15.35 -6.34
CA THR A 190 -1.82 -15.39 -4.87
C THR A 190 -1.99 -16.82 -4.36
N GLY A 191 -1.66 -17.05 -3.08
CA GLY A 191 -1.97 -18.29 -2.38
C GLY A 191 -3.49 -18.46 -2.17
N LEU A 192 -3.88 -19.63 -1.67
CA LEU A 192 -5.29 -19.97 -1.51
C LEU A 192 -5.90 -19.52 -0.17
N VAL A 193 -5.10 -19.39 0.87
CA VAL A 193 -5.58 -19.11 2.24
C VAL A 193 -4.71 -18.03 2.90
N GLY A 194 -5.34 -16.97 3.38
CA GLY A 194 -4.70 -15.87 4.11
C GLY A 194 -5.55 -14.62 4.11
N PRO A 195 -5.26 -13.65 4.99
CA PRO A 195 -5.94 -12.36 4.99
C PRO A 195 -5.49 -11.51 3.79
N CYS A 196 -6.35 -10.68 3.26
CA CYS A 196 -6.04 -9.63 2.26
C CYS A 196 -5.31 -10.11 0.99
N LEU A 197 -5.42 -11.39 0.60
CA LEU A 197 -4.64 -11.98 -0.50
C LEU A 197 -4.78 -11.24 -1.83
N LYS A 198 -5.98 -10.75 -2.16
CA LYS A 198 -6.21 -10.00 -3.40
C LYS A 198 -5.63 -8.59 -3.34
N ILE A 199 -5.65 -7.96 -2.16
CA ILE A 199 -4.99 -6.66 -1.93
C ILE A 199 -3.47 -6.84 -2.08
N ASP A 200 -2.89 -7.84 -1.39
CA ASP A 200 -1.46 -8.20 -1.53
C ASP A 200 -1.09 -8.44 -3.01
N LEU A 201 -1.96 -9.12 -3.76
CA LEU A 201 -1.75 -9.37 -5.20
C LEU A 201 -1.69 -8.06 -5.99
N GLY A 202 -2.57 -7.12 -5.70
CA GLY A 202 -2.56 -5.78 -6.31
C GLY A 202 -1.27 -5.03 -6.01
N ILE A 203 -0.84 -5.02 -4.74
CA ILE A 203 0.42 -4.38 -4.31
C ILE A 203 1.63 -4.99 -5.03
N VAL A 204 1.73 -6.32 -5.11
CA VAL A 204 2.84 -7.01 -5.81
C VAL A 204 2.87 -6.70 -7.31
N LYS A 205 1.73 -6.40 -7.93
CA LYS A 205 1.62 -6.06 -9.36
C LYS A 205 1.91 -4.60 -9.67
N CYS A 206 1.93 -3.74 -8.66
CA CYS A 206 2.28 -2.32 -8.77
C CYS A 206 3.75 -2.17 -9.13
#